data_7782bdab8759c6c29664a6568ef9c45c
#
_entry.id   7782bdab8759c6c29664a6568ef9c45c
#
_cell.length_a   1.000
_cell.length_b   1.000
_cell.length_c   1.000
_cell.angle_alpha   90.00
_cell.angle_beta   90.00
_cell.angle_gamma   90.00
#
_symmetry.space_group_name_H-M   'P 1'
#
loop_
_entity.id
_entity.type
_entity.pdbx_description
1 polymer ?
#
loop_
_entity_poly.entity_id
_entity_poly.type
_entity_poly.pdbx_seq_one_letter_code
_entity_poly.pdbx_strand_id
1 'polypeptide(L)'
;MPNWCDNTLEITGPDESVKKLIAFVSRPFSHTWEDGTVENFEKPIFAFENILPSTHDTSSAMFPSAGPADWWSNNVNSWGTKWDIANSDSVGLSIGEGAVSYWFSTAWAPPSPVILRLAEIFPELEIIHSYSEPGCDFWGIETYAKGELISEVGGELDHKAWTTLGQECWNCSENEDIEDMYSDCPPVLEAKKKKGKKVKA
;
A
#
# COMPACT_ATOMS: atom_id res chain seq x y z
N MET A 1 7.26 14.59 -11.05
CA MET A 1 6.66 13.25 -10.84
C MET A 1 6.61 13.04 -9.34
N PRO A 2 5.60 12.40 -8.79
CA PRO A 2 5.62 12.04 -7.37
C PRO A 2 6.66 10.94 -7.13
N ASN A 3 7.19 10.87 -5.93
CA ASN A 3 7.80 9.65 -5.44
C ASN A 3 6.68 8.62 -5.25
N TRP A 4 6.97 7.36 -5.52
CA TRP A 4 5.99 6.29 -5.39
C TRP A 4 6.26 5.49 -4.13
N CYS A 5 5.22 5.35 -3.32
CA CYS A 5 5.19 4.46 -2.18
C CYS A 5 4.57 3.14 -2.64
N ASP A 6 5.33 2.07 -2.62
CA ASP A 6 4.86 0.73 -2.95
C ASP A 6 4.16 0.11 -1.75
N ASN A 7 2.98 -0.47 -1.99
CA ASN A 7 2.12 -1.03 -0.96
C ASN A 7 1.78 -2.48 -1.29
N THR A 8 1.78 -3.32 -0.26
CA THR A 8 1.26 -4.68 -0.30
C THR A 8 0.25 -4.86 0.82
N LEU A 9 -0.93 -5.35 0.49
CA LEU A 9 -1.94 -5.74 1.45
C LEU A 9 -2.11 -7.25 1.43
N GLU A 10 -1.95 -7.89 2.58
CA GLU A 10 -2.28 -9.31 2.78
C GLU A 10 -3.48 -9.37 3.73
N ILE A 11 -4.58 -9.93 3.27
CA ILE A 11 -5.85 -9.96 3.99
C ILE A 11 -6.27 -11.41 4.16
N THR A 12 -6.51 -11.84 5.39
CA THR A 12 -6.90 -13.22 5.71
C THR A 12 -8.10 -13.27 6.65
N GLY A 13 -8.87 -14.35 6.56
CA GLY A 13 -10.02 -14.58 7.44
C GLY A 13 -11.06 -15.51 6.84
N PRO A 14 -12.31 -15.48 7.33
CA PRO A 14 -13.38 -16.29 6.79
C PRO A 14 -13.59 -16.04 5.29
N ASP A 15 -13.64 -17.09 4.49
CA ASP A 15 -13.72 -17.02 3.02
C ASP A 15 -14.87 -16.12 2.52
N GLU A 16 -16.04 -16.20 3.16
CA GLU A 16 -17.19 -15.35 2.83
C GLU A 16 -16.95 -13.86 3.13
N SER A 17 -16.18 -13.54 4.16
CA SER A 17 -15.81 -12.14 4.49
C SER A 17 -14.79 -11.61 3.50
N VAL A 18 -13.80 -12.41 3.11
CA VAL A 18 -12.85 -12.07 2.05
C VAL A 18 -13.56 -11.79 0.73
N LYS A 19 -14.51 -12.64 0.33
CA LYS A 19 -15.32 -12.41 -0.89
C LYS A 19 -16.15 -11.12 -0.81
N LYS A 20 -16.76 -10.84 0.36
CA LYS A 20 -17.49 -9.58 0.58
C LYS A 20 -16.58 -8.37 0.49
N LEU A 21 -15.38 -8.44 1.06
CA LEU A 21 -14.38 -7.37 0.96
C LEU A 21 -14.00 -7.12 -0.50
N ILE A 22 -13.65 -8.16 -1.26
CA ILE A 22 -13.32 -8.03 -2.69
C ILE A 22 -14.46 -7.33 -3.44
N ALA A 23 -15.70 -7.79 -3.27
CA ALA A 23 -16.86 -7.18 -3.91
C ALA A 23 -17.10 -5.73 -3.45
N PHE A 24 -16.77 -5.40 -2.20
CA PHE A 24 -16.92 -4.06 -1.63
C PHE A 24 -15.92 -3.08 -2.21
N VAL A 25 -14.62 -3.42 -2.25
CA VAL A 25 -13.56 -2.51 -2.72
C VAL A 25 -13.55 -2.33 -4.23
N SER A 26 -14.16 -3.28 -4.98
CA SER A 26 -14.23 -3.26 -6.45
C SER A 26 -15.57 -2.81 -7.01
N ARG A 27 -16.43 -2.21 -6.19
CA ARG A 27 -17.74 -1.68 -6.68
C ARG A 27 -17.54 -0.59 -7.72
N PRO A 28 -18.34 -0.58 -8.80
CA PRO A 28 -18.39 0.57 -9.70
C PRO A 28 -18.85 1.83 -8.95
N PHE A 29 -18.29 2.97 -9.31
CA PHE A 29 -18.70 4.27 -8.78
C PHE A 29 -18.49 5.36 -9.82
N SER A 30 -19.05 6.56 -9.56
CA SER A 30 -18.85 7.75 -10.38
C SER A 30 -18.31 8.87 -9.50
N HIS A 31 -17.31 9.56 -10.01
CA HIS A 31 -16.79 10.77 -9.38
C HIS A 31 -17.18 11.99 -10.19
N THR A 32 -17.61 13.06 -9.52
CA THR A 32 -17.90 14.35 -10.16
C THR A 32 -16.80 15.33 -9.78
N TRP A 33 -16.03 15.76 -10.76
CA TRP A 33 -14.96 16.73 -10.59
C TRP A 33 -15.51 18.15 -10.36
N GLU A 34 -14.70 19.06 -9.81
CA GLU A 34 -15.07 20.44 -9.52
C GLU A 34 -15.57 21.21 -10.77
N ASP A 35 -15.10 20.86 -11.96
CA ASP A 35 -15.55 21.43 -13.23
C ASP A 35 -16.89 20.87 -13.74
N GLY A 36 -17.50 19.95 -12.97
CA GLY A 36 -18.73 19.26 -13.32
C GLY A 36 -18.55 18.04 -14.22
N THR A 37 -17.32 17.69 -14.59
CA THR A 37 -17.03 16.47 -15.35
C THR A 37 -17.33 15.25 -14.50
N VAL A 38 -18.04 14.26 -15.07
CA VAL A 38 -18.33 12.97 -14.41
C VAL A 38 -17.42 11.91 -15.00
N GLU A 39 -16.65 11.27 -14.16
CA GLU A 39 -15.83 10.11 -14.49
C GLU A 39 -16.45 8.83 -13.90
N ASN A 40 -16.57 7.78 -14.72
CA ASN A 40 -17.16 6.51 -14.31
C ASN A 40 -16.08 5.46 -14.19
N PHE A 41 -16.01 4.80 -13.03
CA PHE A 41 -15.11 3.71 -12.71
C PHE A 41 -15.92 2.40 -12.73
N GLU A 42 -15.99 1.78 -13.89
CA GLU A 42 -16.86 0.62 -14.13
C GLU A 42 -16.34 -0.67 -13.49
N LYS A 43 -15.02 -0.83 -13.39
CA LYS A 43 -14.38 -2.07 -12.93
C LYS A 43 -13.10 -1.80 -12.17
N PRO A 44 -13.12 -1.04 -11.07
CA PRO A 44 -11.93 -0.88 -10.26
C PRO A 44 -11.55 -2.24 -9.64
N ILE A 45 -10.24 -2.53 -9.56
CA ILE A 45 -9.75 -3.68 -8.80
C ILE A 45 -9.82 -3.35 -7.31
N PHE A 46 -9.41 -2.13 -6.95
CA PHE A 46 -9.45 -1.59 -5.60
C PHE A 46 -9.68 -0.09 -5.70
N ALA A 47 -10.59 0.46 -4.91
CA ALA A 47 -10.87 1.90 -4.90
C ALA A 47 -10.96 2.43 -3.46
N PHE A 48 -10.21 3.49 -3.18
CA PHE A 48 -10.25 4.18 -1.88
C PHE A 48 -11.59 4.83 -1.64
N GLU A 49 -12.19 5.41 -2.69
CA GLU A 49 -13.52 6.03 -2.66
C GLU A 49 -14.60 5.06 -2.16
N ASN A 50 -14.49 3.76 -2.45
CA ASN A 50 -15.40 2.75 -1.96
C ASN A 50 -15.30 2.47 -0.45
N ILE A 51 -14.15 2.77 0.16
CA ILE A 51 -13.83 2.48 1.56
C ILE A 51 -14.02 3.72 2.41
N LEU A 52 -13.43 4.82 1.98
CA LEU A 52 -13.43 6.11 2.67
C LEU A 52 -13.64 7.20 1.62
N PRO A 53 -14.90 7.56 1.30
CA PRO A 53 -15.19 8.60 0.33
C PRO A 53 -14.45 9.89 0.67
N SER A 54 -13.80 10.50 -0.33
CA SER A 54 -13.14 11.79 -0.14
C SER A 54 -14.22 12.84 0.09
N THR A 55 -14.29 13.34 1.30
CA THR A 55 -15.26 14.40 1.62
C THR A 55 -14.73 15.73 1.12
N HIS A 56 -15.48 16.41 0.26
CA HIS A 56 -15.26 17.82 -0.08
C HIS A 56 -15.67 18.73 1.09
N ASP A 57 -15.49 18.29 2.33
CA ASP A 57 -15.77 19.10 3.51
C ASP A 57 -14.70 20.16 3.67
N THR A 58 -15.04 21.39 3.31
CA THR A 58 -14.19 22.57 3.39
C THR A 58 -13.86 23.02 4.82
N SER A 59 -14.36 22.33 5.85
CA SER A 59 -14.22 22.74 7.26
C SER A 59 -12.96 22.24 7.94
N SER A 60 -12.22 21.29 7.37
CA SER A 60 -11.09 20.61 8.01
C SER A 60 -9.77 20.77 7.23
N ALA A 61 -9.39 22.01 6.89
CA ALA A 61 -8.12 22.25 6.21
C ALA A 61 -6.94 22.09 7.20
N MET A 62 -6.04 21.15 6.91
CA MET A 62 -4.76 21.00 7.60
C MET A 62 -3.87 22.26 7.45
N PHE A 63 -4.15 23.08 6.44
CA PHE A 63 -3.51 24.38 6.20
C PHE A 63 -4.56 25.47 6.05
N PRO A 64 -4.94 26.20 7.13
CA PRO A 64 -5.97 27.25 7.10
C PRO A 64 -5.69 28.40 6.13
N SER A 65 -4.48 28.53 5.60
CA SER A 65 -4.07 29.58 4.67
C SER A 65 -4.27 29.27 3.20
N ALA A 66 -4.75 28.06 2.85
CA ALA A 66 -4.84 27.57 1.47
C ALA A 66 -6.21 27.76 0.81
N GLY A 67 -7.08 28.61 1.30
CA GLY A 67 -8.41 28.78 0.71
C GLY A 67 -9.37 27.59 0.95
N PRO A 68 -10.51 27.52 0.23
CA PRO A 68 -11.40 26.36 0.32
C PRO A 68 -10.59 25.11 -0.03
N ALA A 69 -10.70 24.05 0.81
CA ALA A 69 -9.93 22.83 0.67
C ALA A 69 -10.07 22.29 -0.75
N ASP A 70 -8.97 22.31 -1.49
CA ASP A 70 -8.95 21.75 -2.84
C ASP A 70 -8.97 20.21 -2.78
N TRP A 71 -9.28 19.58 -3.88
CA TRP A 71 -9.33 18.12 -3.99
C TRP A 71 -8.06 17.43 -3.47
N TRP A 72 -6.90 18.06 -3.67
CA TRP A 72 -5.61 17.53 -3.22
C TRP A 72 -5.52 17.47 -1.69
N SER A 73 -5.86 18.56 -1.00
CA SER A 73 -5.86 18.61 0.47
C SER A 73 -6.88 17.63 1.05
N ASN A 74 -8.06 17.52 0.42
CA ASN A 74 -9.10 16.57 0.83
C ASN A 74 -8.61 15.13 0.72
N ASN A 75 -8.00 14.74 -0.39
CA ASN A 75 -7.49 13.39 -0.58
C ASN A 75 -6.37 13.07 0.40
N VAL A 76 -5.38 13.96 0.57
CA VAL A 76 -4.28 13.76 1.53
C VAL A 76 -4.80 13.64 2.96
N ASN A 77 -5.78 14.46 3.35
CA ASN A 77 -6.37 14.40 4.69
C ASN A 77 -7.20 13.13 4.90
N SER A 78 -7.96 12.68 3.89
CA SER A 78 -8.82 11.51 3.99
C SER A 78 -8.08 10.21 3.78
N TRP A 79 -7.23 10.14 2.75
CA TRP A 79 -6.59 8.88 2.35
C TRP A 79 -5.13 8.75 2.78
N GLY A 80 -4.48 9.85 3.20
CA GLY A 80 -3.03 9.88 3.45
C GLY A 80 -2.19 10.04 2.18
N THR A 81 -2.79 9.94 1.00
CA THR A 81 -2.14 10.03 -0.31
C THR A 81 -2.94 10.89 -1.27
N LYS A 82 -2.30 11.30 -2.38
CA LYS A 82 -2.85 12.27 -3.32
C LYS A 82 -4.00 11.75 -4.19
N TRP A 83 -3.90 10.50 -4.67
CA TRP A 83 -4.81 9.92 -5.66
C TRP A 83 -5.38 8.59 -5.21
N ASP A 84 -6.62 8.32 -5.66
CA ASP A 84 -7.16 6.96 -5.65
C ASP A 84 -6.39 6.09 -6.68
N ILE A 85 -6.40 4.80 -6.48
CA ILE A 85 -5.79 3.80 -7.37
C ILE A 85 -6.82 3.12 -8.28
N ALA A 86 -8.08 3.55 -8.26
CA ALA A 86 -9.18 2.93 -9.00
C ALA A 86 -8.95 2.81 -10.52
N ASN A 87 -8.18 3.73 -11.11
CA ASN A 87 -7.80 3.73 -12.53
C ASN A 87 -6.37 3.23 -12.79
N SER A 88 -5.69 2.69 -11.77
CA SER A 88 -4.31 2.27 -11.95
C SER A 88 -4.24 0.89 -12.59
N ASP A 89 -3.62 0.80 -13.78
CA ASP A 89 -3.30 -0.46 -14.44
C ASP A 89 -2.25 -1.28 -13.67
N SER A 90 -1.62 -0.68 -12.65
CA SER A 90 -0.58 -1.30 -11.83
C SER A 90 -1.12 -1.95 -10.55
N VAL A 91 -2.44 -1.96 -10.32
CA VAL A 91 -3.02 -2.69 -9.19
C VAL A 91 -3.00 -4.19 -9.50
N GLY A 92 -2.25 -4.93 -8.72
CA GLY A 92 -2.23 -6.39 -8.78
C GLY A 92 -3.14 -7.03 -7.74
N LEU A 93 -3.59 -8.25 -8.04
CA LEU A 93 -4.52 -9.01 -7.21
C LEU A 93 -4.18 -10.49 -7.25
N SER A 94 -4.12 -11.13 -6.08
CA SER A 94 -4.06 -12.59 -5.93
C SER A 94 -5.15 -13.04 -4.95
N ILE A 95 -5.90 -14.08 -5.32
CA ILE A 95 -7.01 -14.61 -4.53
C ILE A 95 -6.71 -16.06 -4.16
N GLY A 96 -6.83 -16.38 -2.87
CA GLY A 96 -6.76 -17.74 -2.31
C GLY A 96 -8.02 -18.08 -1.50
N GLU A 97 -8.07 -19.26 -0.93
CA GLU A 97 -9.13 -19.66 0.00
C GLU A 97 -8.93 -18.93 1.33
N GLY A 98 -9.91 -18.09 1.71
CA GLY A 98 -9.84 -17.28 2.92
C GLY A 98 -8.71 -16.22 2.91
N ALA A 99 -8.17 -15.87 1.73
CA ALA A 99 -7.09 -14.92 1.59
C ALA A 99 -7.18 -14.10 0.31
N VAL A 100 -6.77 -12.84 0.36
CA VAL A 100 -6.56 -11.99 -0.82
C VAL A 100 -5.35 -11.10 -0.58
N SER A 101 -4.56 -10.89 -1.62
CA SER A 101 -3.44 -9.96 -1.60
C SER A 101 -3.59 -8.94 -2.73
N TYR A 102 -3.31 -7.68 -2.41
CA TYR A 102 -3.23 -6.58 -3.36
C TYR A 102 -1.84 -5.97 -3.32
N TRP A 103 -1.34 -5.49 -4.46
CA TRP A 103 -0.16 -4.64 -4.53
C TRP A 103 -0.42 -3.47 -5.46
N PHE A 104 0.01 -2.29 -5.04
CA PHE A 104 -0.21 -1.04 -5.76
C PHE A 104 0.76 0.03 -5.27
N SER A 105 0.90 1.10 -6.08
CA SER A 105 1.72 2.26 -5.70
C SER A 105 0.84 3.48 -5.44
N THR A 106 1.19 4.25 -4.42
CA THR A 106 0.54 5.51 -4.04
C THR A 106 1.51 6.68 -4.09
N ALA A 107 0.99 7.89 -4.23
CA ALA A 107 1.82 9.09 -4.35
C ALA A 107 2.29 9.56 -2.97
N TRP A 108 3.60 9.58 -2.73
CA TRP A 108 4.31 10.14 -1.59
C TRP A 108 4.19 9.38 -0.26
N ALA A 109 3.07 8.74 0.02
CA ALA A 109 2.79 8.13 1.32
C ALA A 109 1.81 6.95 1.20
N PRO A 110 1.80 6.01 2.18
CA PRO A 110 0.85 4.93 2.24
C PRO A 110 -0.57 5.41 2.56
N PRO A 111 -1.61 4.70 2.13
CA PRO A 111 -3.00 5.07 2.40
C PRO A 111 -3.49 4.52 3.76
N SER A 112 -2.70 4.65 4.84
CA SER A 112 -3.00 4.07 6.16
C SER A 112 -4.40 4.41 6.70
N PRO A 113 -4.97 5.64 6.51
CA PRO A 113 -6.34 5.92 6.92
C PRO A 113 -7.40 5.07 6.20
N VAL A 114 -7.18 4.77 4.92
CA VAL A 114 -8.07 3.91 4.12
C VAL A 114 -8.01 2.46 4.64
N ILE A 115 -6.80 1.98 4.96
CA ILE A 115 -6.61 0.60 5.45
C ILE A 115 -7.18 0.43 6.84
N LEU A 116 -7.00 1.41 7.73
CA LEU A 116 -7.68 1.42 9.03
C LEU A 116 -9.20 1.36 8.87
N ARG A 117 -9.76 2.19 7.96
CA ARG A 117 -11.19 2.19 7.70
C ARG A 117 -11.68 0.86 7.13
N LEU A 118 -10.91 0.21 6.27
CA LEU A 118 -11.21 -1.12 5.76
C LEU A 118 -11.25 -2.16 6.89
N ALA A 119 -10.29 -2.12 7.81
CA ALA A 119 -10.27 -2.98 9.00
C ALA A 119 -11.51 -2.78 9.89
N GLU A 120 -11.92 -1.51 10.12
CA GLU A 120 -13.15 -1.22 10.88
C GLU A 120 -14.42 -1.79 10.22
N ILE A 121 -14.50 -1.77 8.88
CA ILE A 121 -15.65 -2.31 8.12
C ILE A 121 -15.68 -3.84 8.18
N PHE A 122 -14.51 -4.50 8.20
CA PHE A 122 -14.36 -5.95 8.20
C PHE A 122 -13.57 -6.43 9.44
N PRO A 123 -14.09 -6.25 10.67
CA PRO A 123 -13.35 -6.55 11.90
C PRO A 123 -13.04 -8.04 12.11
N GLU A 124 -13.65 -8.92 11.34
CA GLU A 124 -13.38 -10.36 11.35
C GLU A 124 -12.18 -10.77 10.50
N LEU A 125 -11.62 -9.83 9.72
CA LEU A 125 -10.43 -10.06 8.91
C LEU A 125 -9.18 -9.56 9.63
N GLU A 126 -8.05 -10.21 9.34
CA GLU A 126 -6.71 -9.72 9.65
C GLU A 126 -6.10 -9.09 8.40
N ILE A 127 -5.54 -7.89 8.54
CA ILE A 127 -4.93 -7.14 7.44
C ILE A 127 -3.49 -6.83 7.83
N ILE A 128 -2.56 -7.21 6.97
CA ILE A 128 -1.15 -6.80 7.05
C ILE A 128 -0.91 -5.85 5.88
N HIS A 129 -0.53 -4.62 6.19
CA HIS A 129 -0.18 -3.60 5.22
C HIS A 129 1.31 -3.29 5.30
N SER A 130 2.05 -3.68 4.27
CA SER A 130 3.48 -3.39 4.15
C SER A 130 3.69 -2.32 3.08
N TYR A 131 4.55 -1.34 3.36
CA TYR A 131 4.83 -0.26 2.42
C TYR A 131 6.29 0.18 2.48
N SER A 132 6.78 0.74 1.36
CA SER A 132 8.10 1.38 1.27
C SER A 132 8.11 2.51 0.26
N GLU A 133 8.87 3.57 0.55
CA GLU A 133 9.08 4.72 -0.34
C GLU A 133 10.58 5.05 -0.38
N PRO A 134 11.30 4.59 -1.43
CA PRO A 134 12.75 4.73 -1.50
C PRO A 134 13.23 6.18 -1.68
N GLY A 135 12.42 7.07 -2.24
CA GLY A 135 12.79 8.46 -2.48
C GLY A 135 12.80 9.33 -1.23
N CYS A 136 11.99 8.99 -0.22
CA CYS A 136 11.95 9.62 1.10
C CYS A 136 12.51 8.72 2.20
N ASP A 137 13.05 7.56 1.83
CA ASP A 137 13.80 6.65 2.69
C ASP A 137 13.00 6.15 3.90
N PHE A 138 11.75 5.69 3.66
CA PHE A 138 10.95 5.11 4.73
C PHE A 138 10.24 3.81 4.33
N TRP A 139 9.91 3.02 5.33
CA TRP A 139 9.09 1.80 5.22
C TRP A 139 8.23 1.60 6.45
N GLY A 140 7.23 0.73 6.34
CA GLY A 140 6.45 0.30 7.50
C GLY A 140 5.66 -0.98 7.23
N ILE A 141 5.27 -1.62 8.32
CA ILE A 141 4.31 -2.72 8.36
C ILE A 141 3.31 -2.40 9.46
N GLU A 142 2.05 -2.32 9.07
CA GLU A 142 0.91 -2.13 9.94
C GLU A 142 0.10 -3.43 9.97
N THR A 143 -0.28 -3.90 11.15
CA THR A 143 -1.14 -5.07 11.32
C THR A 143 -2.45 -4.65 11.98
N TYR A 144 -3.55 -5.02 11.35
CA TYR A 144 -4.89 -4.72 11.82
C TYR A 144 -5.65 -6.01 12.12
N ALA A 145 -6.32 -6.05 13.26
CA ALA A 145 -7.21 -7.13 13.64
C ALA A 145 -8.33 -6.58 14.53
N LYS A 146 -9.51 -7.18 14.44
CA LYS A 146 -10.72 -6.78 15.20
C LYS A 146 -11.13 -5.32 14.97
N GLY A 147 -10.82 -4.79 13.79
CA GLY A 147 -11.12 -3.40 13.43
C GLY A 147 -10.16 -2.36 13.98
N GLU A 148 -9.02 -2.75 14.54
CA GLU A 148 -8.06 -1.87 15.19
C GLU A 148 -6.64 -2.11 14.68
N LEU A 149 -5.79 -1.08 14.69
CA LEU A 149 -4.36 -1.20 14.50
C LEU A 149 -3.74 -1.86 15.74
N ILE A 150 -3.21 -3.07 15.61
CA ILE A 150 -2.64 -3.84 16.74
C ILE A 150 -1.12 -3.80 16.78
N SER A 151 -0.46 -3.50 15.67
CA SER A 151 1.00 -3.40 15.59
C SER A 151 1.41 -2.48 14.45
N GLU A 152 2.44 -1.69 14.70
CA GLU A 152 3.11 -0.86 13.70
C GLU A 152 4.61 -0.97 13.90
N VAL A 153 5.33 -1.26 12.82
CA VAL A 153 6.80 -1.30 12.78
C VAL A 153 7.25 -0.57 11.54
N GLY A 154 8.27 0.26 11.65
CA GLY A 154 8.78 1.01 10.50
C GLY A 154 9.98 1.86 10.86
N GLY A 155 10.52 2.57 9.89
CA GLY A 155 11.67 3.44 10.06
C GLY A 155 12.33 3.82 8.74
N GLU A 156 13.64 4.08 8.78
CA GLU A 156 14.46 4.32 7.59
C GLU A 156 14.64 3.02 6.78
N LEU A 157 14.75 3.15 5.46
CA LEU A 157 14.79 2.02 4.54
C LEU A 157 16.22 1.46 4.42
N ASP A 158 16.68 0.79 5.46
CA ASP A 158 17.99 0.12 5.52
C ASP A 158 17.94 -1.30 4.92
N HIS A 159 19.06 -1.99 4.88
CA HIS A 159 19.13 -3.38 4.41
C HIS A 159 18.23 -4.34 5.20
N LYS A 160 18.08 -4.10 6.51
CA LYS A 160 17.22 -4.90 7.38
C LYS A 160 15.74 -4.67 7.04
N ALA A 161 15.37 -3.45 6.68
CA ALA A 161 14.03 -3.09 6.20
C ALA A 161 13.64 -3.91 4.96
N TRP A 162 14.48 -3.93 3.93
CA TRP A 162 14.25 -4.73 2.71
C TRP A 162 14.08 -6.22 3.02
N THR A 163 14.92 -6.77 3.88
CA THR A 163 14.80 -8.17 4.31
C THR A 163 13.49 -8.42 5.07
N THR A 164 13.07 -7.49 5.92
CA THR A 164 11.82 -7.57 6.68
C THR A 164 10.59 -7.51 5.77
N LEU A 165 10.65 -6.69 4.72
CA LEU A 165 9.61 -6.60 3.69
C LEU A 165 9.59 -7.80 2.73
N GLY A 166 10.54 -8.73 2.84
CA GLY A 166 10.67 -9.87 1.94
C GLY A 166 11.11 -9.49 0.53
N GLN A 167 11.68 -8.30 0.36
CA GLN A 167 12.13 -7.76 -0.92
C GLN A 167 13.66 -7.84 -1.04
N GLU A 168 14.16 -7.88 -2.26
CA GLU A 168 15.60 -7.75 -2.51
C GLU A 168 16.01 -6.28 -2.33
N CYS A 169 17.06 -6.02 -1.56
CA CYS A 169 17.60 -4.67 -1.40
C CYS A 169 18.04 -4.13 -2.76
N TRP A 170 17.43 -3.03 -3.20
CA TRP A 170 17.71 -2.43 -4.51
C TRP A 170 19.19 -2.03 -4.67
N ASN A 171 19.80 -1.54 -3.59
CA ASN A 171 21.23 -1.20 -3.57
C ASN A 171 22.16 -2.42 -3.66
N CYS A 172 21.68 -3.62 -3.26
CA CYS A 172 22.47 -4.85 -3.29
C CYS A 172 22.35 -5.61 -4.63
N SER A 173 21.29 -5.33 -5.43
CA SER A 173 21.02 -6.07 -6.67
C SER A 173 21.70 -5.48 -7.91
N GLU A 174 22.00 -4.18 -7.93
CA GLU A 174 22.49 -3.47 -9.12
C GLU A 174 23.99 -3.15 -9.12
N ASN A 175 24.71 -3.32 -8.01
CA ASN A 175 26.11 -2.92 -7.92
C ASN A 175 27.02 -3.99 -7.35
N GLU A 176 27.62 -4.77 -8.24
CA GLU A 176 28.76 -5.65 -7.90
C GLU A 176 30.06 -4.87 -7.55
N ASP A 177 30.09 -3.52 -7.77
CA ASP A 177 31.29 -2.71 -7.70
C ASP A 177 31.32 -1.61 -6.60
N ILE A 178 30.35 -1.56 -5.69
CA ILE A 178 30.32 -0.56 -4.61
C ILE A 178 30.62 -1.21 -3.25
N GLU A 179 31.87 -1.64 -3.04
CA GLU A 179 32.36 -2.13 -1.75
C GLU A 179 32.45 -1.03 -0.68
N ASP A 180 32.38 0.26 -1.02
CA ASP A 180 32.77 1.34 -0.11
C ASP A 180 31.65 2.29 0.36
N MET A 181 30.42 2.17 -0.12
CA MET A 181 29.37 3.16 0.21
C MET A 181 28.29 2.68 1.18
N TYR A 182 28.16 1.36 1.39
CA TYR A 182 27.23 0.80 2.37
C TYR A 182 27.88 -0.39 3.09
N SER A 183 28.61 -0.12 4.14
CA SER A 183 29.32 -1.12 4.97
C SER A 183 28.41 -2.12 5.67
N ASP A 184 27.08 -1.94 5.61
CA ASP A 184 26.10 -2.74 6.35
C ASP A 184 25.36 -3.76 5.48
N CYS A 185 25.59 -3.80 4.16
CA CYS A 185 25.06 -4.88 3.32
C CYS A 185 25.97 -6.13 3.43
N PRO A 186 25.45 -7.27 3.90
CA PRO A 186 26.22 -8.51 3.89
C PRO A 186 26.53 -8.91 2.45
N PRO A 187 27.74 -9.43 2.15
CA PRO A 187 28.13 -9.78 0.80
C PRO A 187 27.16 -10.83 0.22
N VAL A 188 26.67 -10.58 -1.00
CA VAL A 188 25.70 -11.39 -1.76
C VAL A 188 26.10 -12.88 -1.93
N LEU A 189 27.28 -13.26 -1.48
CA LEU A 189 27.89 -14.58 -1.72
C LEU A 189 27.24 -15.75 -0.95
N GLU A 190 26.43 -15.51 0.09
CA GLU A 190 25.82 -16.62 0.85
C GLU A 190 24.49 -17.13 0.29
N ALA A 191 23.74 -16.33 -0.46
CA ALA A 191 22.45 -16.72 -1.00
C ALA A 191 22.54 -17.70 -2.20
N LYS A 192 23.65 -17.68 -2.95
CA LYS A 192 23.83 -18.53 -4.15
C LYS A 192 24.25 -19.97 -3.84
N LYS A 193 24.68 -20.30 -2.63
CA LYS A 193 25.18 -21.67 -2.28
C LYS A 193 24.10 -22.69 -1.94
N LYS A 194 22.84 -22.32 -1.78
CA LYS A 194 21.77 -23.27 -1.41
C LYS A 194 20.99 -23.89 -2.56
N LYS A 195 21.23 -23.51 -3.84
CA LYS A 195 20.50 -24.06 -5.00
C LYS A 195 21.19 -25.18 -5.78
N GLY A 196 22.22 -25.81 -5.26
CA GLY A 196 23.07 -26.76 -6.01
C GLY A 196 23.31 -28.12 -5.38
N LYS A 197 22.31 -28.81 -4.78
CA LYS A 197 22.42 -30.28 -4.58
C LYS A 197 21.27 -30.99 -5.27
N LYS A 198 21.47 -31.31 -6.56
CA LYS A 198 20.75 -32.41 -7.21
C LYS A 198 21.25 -33.72 -6.61
N VAL A 199 20.35 -34.41 -5.94
CA VAL A 199 20.53 -35.83 -5.58
C VAL A 199 20.46 -36.61 -6.88
N LYS A 200 21.53 -37.29 -7.27
CA LYS A 200 21.46 -38.35 -8.28
C LYS A 200 21.03 -39.64 -7.57
N ALA A 201 20.01 -40.26 -8.15
CA ALA A 201 19.53 -41.59 -7.83
C ALA A 201 20.60 -42.62 -8.15
#